data_1211f091d0c4c08692b60bda8679bc55
#
_entry.id   1211f091d0c4c08692b60bda8679bc55
#
_cell.length_a   1.000
_cell.length_b   1.000
_cell.length_c   1.000
_cell.angle_alpha   90.00
_cell.angle_beta   90.00
_cell.angle_gamma   90.00
#
_symmetry.space_group_name_H-M   'P 1'
#
loop_
_entity.id
_entity.type
_entity.pdbx_description
1 polymer ?
#
loop_
_entity_poly.entity_id
_entity_poly.type
_entity_poly.pdbx_seq_one_letter_code
_entity_poly.pdbx_strand_id
1 'polypeptide(L)'
;MRKFFWLPIALFFVLIGLTGCTNNKVNEGSPLNIDDSQVLFFWSETCPHCKNVEKYFEENDKLDEKLKIKKMEISGNKENMKYFEQVATKCKLSQMNAGVPLLYKDQKCTMGDAPIISILETMK
;
A
#
# COMPACT_ATOMS: atom_id res chain seq x y z
N MET A 1 4.40 -74.08 20.77
CA MET A 1 3.55 -72.91 21.21
C MET A 1 4.39 -71.63 21.25
N ARG A 2 4.80 -71.13 20.08
CA ARG A 2 5.64 -69.93 19.98
C ARG A 2 5.29 -69.17 18.66
N LYS A 3 4.06 -68.79 18.49
CA LYS A 3 3.60 -68.07 17.32
C LYS A 3 2.33 -67.30 17.70
N PHE A 4 2.41 -66.14 18.30
CA PHE A 4 1.28 -65.23 18.37
C PHE A 4 1.62 -63.91 19.11
N PHE A 5 2.84 -63.40 18.96
CA PHE A 5 3.20 -62.18 19.67
C PHE A 5 3.73 -61.05 18.76
N TRP A 6 3.51 -61.17 17.45
CA TRP A 6 4.09 -60.20 16.50
C TRP A 6 3.07 -59.43 15.67
N LEU A 7 1.78 -59.51 15.99
CA LEU A 7 0.73 -58.88 15.19
C LEU A 7 0.16 -57.55 15.72
N PRO A 8 0.44 -57.04 16.93
CA PRO A 8 -0.07 -55.71 17.31
C PRO A 8 0.91 -54.53 17.06
N ILE A 9 2.13 -54.78 16.62
CA ILE A 9 3.11 -53.69 16.44
C ILE A 9 3.01 -53.04 15.05
N ALA A 10 2.44 -53.72 14.07
CA ALA A 10 2.30 -53.19 12.71
C ALA A 10 1.13 -52.19 12.53
N LEU A 11 0.19 -52.11 13.49
CA LEU A 11 -0.99 -51.25 13.37
C LEU A 11 -0.82 -49.88 14.02
N PHE A 12 0.32 -49.67 14.72
CA PHE A 12 0.54 -48.37 15.43
C PHE A 12 1.35 -47.35 14.65
N PHE A 13 1.86 -47.71 13.47
CA PHE A 13 2.70 -46.81 12.64
C PHE A 13 1.95 -46.08 11.55
N VAL A 14 0.63 -46.25 11.39
CA VAL A 14 -0.14 -45.62 10.31
C VAL A 14 -0.85 -44.32 10.75
N LEU A 15 -0.77 -43.94 12.03
CA LEU A 15 -1.47 -42.75 12.55
C LEU A 15 -0.61 -41.48 12.78
N ILE A 16 0.66 -41.49 12.36
CA ILE A 16 1.55 -40.31 12.53
C ILE A 16 1.87 -39.64 11.17
N GLY A 17 0.96 -39.69 10.24
CA GLY A 17 1.18 -39.19 8.89
C GLY A 17 0.27 -38.03 8.44
N LEU A 18 -0.42 -37.33 9.34
CA LEU A 18 -1.31 -36.22 8.97
C LEU A 18 -1.15 -35.00 9.89
N THR A 19 0.08 -34.65 10.24
CA THR A 19 0.32 -33.26 10.61
C THR A 19 0.47 -32.48 9.32
N GLY A 20 -0.66 -32.06 8.76
CA GLY A 20 -0.69 -31.14 7.64
C GLY A 20 0.14 -29.93 7.99
N CYS A 21 1.14 -29.62 7.16
CA CYS A 21 1.71 -28.29 7.10
C CYS A 21 0.54 -27.33 6.95
N THR A 22 0.19 -26.61 8.00
CA THR A 22 -0.59 -25.41 7.86
C THR A 22 0.27 -24.45 7.07
N ASN A 23 0.03 -24.39 5.76
CA ASN A 23 0.43 -23.28 4.96
C ASN A 23 -0.19 -22.06 5.63
N ASN A 24 0.56 -21.38 6.49
CA ASN A 24 0.35 -19.99 6.74
C ASN A 24 0.56 -19.31 5.38
N LYS A 25 -0.50 -19.26 4.58
CA LYS A 25 -0.63 -18.18 3.60
C LYS A 25 -0.52 -16.91 4.43
N VAL A 26 0.67 -16.33 4.42
CA VAL A 26 0.80 -14.90 4.64
C VAL A 26 -0.26 -14.32 3.72
N ASN A 27 -1.32 -13.74 4.28
CA ASN A 27 -2.25 -12.94 3.53
C ASN A 27 -1.42 -11.81 2.93
N GLU A 28 -0.88 -12.02 1.74
CA GLU A 28 -0.58 -10.94 0.83
C GLU A 28 -1.90 -10.25 0.64
N GLY A 29 -2.02 -9.09 1.29
CA GLY A 29 -3.27 -8.37 1.42
C GLY A 29 -3.89 -8.23 0.04
N SER A 30 -5.17 -8.56 -0.06
CA SER A 30 -5.98 -8.27 -1.24
C SER A 30 -5.56 -6.92 -1.80
N PRO A 31 -5.35 -6.80 -3.13
CA PRO A 31 -5.03 -5.51 -3.72
C PRO A 31 -6.08 -4.51 -3.25
N LEU A 32 -5.61 -3.43 -2.62
CA LEU A 32 -6.48 -2.36 -2.17
C LEU A 32 -7.19 -1.81 -3.41
N ASN A 33 -8.48 -1.60 -3.33
CA ASN A 33 -9.24 -1.03 -4.44
C ASN A 33 -8.91 0.46 -4.55
N ILE A 34 -8.00 0.80 -5.47
CA ILE A 34 -7.68 2.19 -5.79
C ILE A 34 -8.77 2.69 -6.73
N ASP A 35 -9.57 3.62 -6.25
CA ASP A 35 -10.53 4.32 -7.08
C ASP A 35 -9.81 5.36 -7.97
N ASP A 36 -9.72 5.06 -9.25
CA ASP A 36 -9.03 5.90 -10.24
C ASP A 36 -9.71 7.26 -10.48
N SER A 37 -10.94 7.44 -9.99
CA SER A 37 -11.63 8.72 -10.01
C SER A 37 -11.21 9.64 -8.86
N GLN A 38 -10.56 9.11 -7.83
CA GLN A 38 -10.06 9.89 -6.71
C GLN A 38 -8.72 10.55 -7.01
N VAL A 39 -8.56 11.76 -6.51
CA VAL A 39 -7.25 12.41 -6.45
C VAL A 39 -6.62 12.12 -5.09
N LEU A 40 -5.45 11.46 -5.10
CA LEU A 40 -4.72 11.08 -3.89
C LEU A 40 -3.43 11.91 -3.80
N PHE A 41 -3.19 12.49 -2.64
CA PHE A 41 -1.96 13.22 -2.33
C PHE A 41 -1.21 12.50 -1.20
N PHE A 42 -0.10 11.86 -1.55
CA PHE A 42 0.77 11.19 -0.59
C PHE A 42 1.85 12.14 -0.10
N TRP A 43 2.02 12.20 1.21
CA TRP A 43 2.91 13.13 1.87
C TRP A 43 3.49 12.56 3.18
N SER A 44 4.47 13.25 3.75
CA SER A 44 5.05 12.94 5.06
C SER A 44 5.29 14.21 5.85
N GLU A 45 5.08 14.16 7.15
CA GLU A 45 5.31 15.30 8.06
C GLU A 45 6.75 15.82 8.03
N THR A 46 7.71 14.95 7.77
CA THR A 46 9.14 15.28 7.73
C THR A 46 9.64 15.74 6.37
N CYS A 47 8.78 15.77 5.36
CA CYS A 47 9.14 16.09 3.97
C CYS A 47 8.98 17.61 3.71
N PRO A 48 10.08 18.36 3.48
CA PRO A 48 10.00 19.80 3.22
C PRO A 48 9.23 20.16 1.94
N HIS A 49 9.38 19.38 0.87
CA HIS A 49 8.65 19.57 -0.38
C HIS A 49 7.15 19.32 -0.23
N CYS A 50 6.75 18.40 0.66
CA CYS A 50 5.36 18.17 0.97
C CYS A 50 4.72 19.41 1.62
N LYS A 51 5.46 20.07 2.51
CA LYS A 51 5.01 21.29 3.18
C LYS A 51 4.76 22.44 2.19
N ASN A 52 5.51 22.52 1.10
CA ASN A 52 5.27 23.50 0.05
C ASN A 52 3.91 23.28 -0.62
N VAL A 53 3.54 22.02 -0.88
CA VAL A 53 2.22 21.70 -1.46
C VAL A 53 1.10 21.97 -0.46
N GLU A 54 1.28 21.61 0.81
CA GLU A 54 0.28 21.87 1.85
C GLU A 54 0.06 23.37 2.04
N LYS A 55 1.13 24.16 2.08
CA LYS A 55 1.04 25.62 2.11
C LYS A 55 0.25 26.17 0.90
N TYR A 56 0.50 25.60 -0.29
CA TYR A 56 -0.25 25.98 -1.49
C TYR A 56 -1.76 25.69 -1.36
N PHE A 57 -2.14 24.56 -0.75
CA PHE A 57 -3.56 24.29 -0.46
C PHE A 57 -4.17 25.35 0.45
N GLU A 58 -3.49 25.69 1.54
CA GLU A 58 -3.96 26.68 2.52
C GLU A 58 -4.10 28.08 1.92
N GLU A 59 -3.09 28.54 1.17
CA GLU A 59 -3.08 29.85 0.51
C GLU A 59 -4.12 29.98 -0.61
N ASN A 60 -4.67 28.87 -1.10
CA ASN A 60 -5.72 28.84 -2.12
C ASN A 60 -7.08 28.37 -1.55
N ASP A 61 -7.46 28.91 -0.39
CA ASP A 61 -8.75 28.66 0.27
C ASP A 61 -9.05 27.16 0.48
N LYS A 62 -8.08 26.43 0.99
CA LYS A 62 -8.20 24.98 1.22
C LYS A 62 -8.58 24.23 -0.06
N LEU A 63 -7.76 24.40 -1.07
CA LEU A 63 -7.98 23.84 -2.39
C LEU A 63 -8.12 22.30 -2.37
N ASP A 64 -7.43 21.63 -1.46
CA ASP A 64 -7.55 20.19 -1.25
C ASP A 64 -8.98 19.76 -0.87
N GLU A 65 -9.65 20.54 0.00
CA GLU A 65 -11.05 20.30 0.37
C GLU A 65 -12.00 20.56 -0.81
N LYS A 66 -11.81 21.66 -1.55
CA LYS A 66 -12.61 22.01 -2.72
C LYS A 66 -12.52 20.95 -3.83
N LEU A 67 -11.32 20.45 -4.08
CA LEU A 67 -11.06 19.44 -5.11
C LEU A 67 -11.26 18.00 -4.59
N LYS A 68 -11.67 17.82 -3.33
CA LYS A 68 -11.84 16.52 -2.68
C LYS A 68 -10.59 15.64 -2.78
N ILE A 69 -9.41 16.25 -2.64
CA ILE A 69 -8.14 15.55 -2.64
C ILE A 69 -8.00 14.77 -1.33
N LYS A 70 -7.82 13.46 -1.43
CA LYS A 70 -7.56 12.63 -0.26
C LYS A 70 -6.09 12.70 0.12
N LYS A 71 -5.78 13.35 1.24
CA LYS A 71 -4.42 13.41 1.77
C LYS A 71 -4.07 12.14 2.52
N MET A 72 -2.94 11.53 2.17
CA MET A 72 -2.47 10.24 2.65
C MET A 72 -1.08 10.41 3.26
N GLU A 73 -1.01 10.57 4.60
CA GLU A 73 0.26 10.60 5.33
C GLU A 73 0.85 9.20 5.39
N ILE A 74 2.11 9.02 4.99
CA ILE A 74 2.71 7.69 4.83
C ILE A 74 3.74 7.30 5.89
N SER A 75 4.33 8.23 6.65
CA SER A 75 5.38 7.90 7.62
C SER A 75 4.83 7.30 8.91
N GLY A 76 3.63 7.71 9.34
CA GLY A 76 2.97 7.22 10.55
C GLY A 76 1.83 6.22 10.30
N ASN A 77 1.42 6.02 9.05
CA ASN A 77 0.25 5.21 8.71
C ASN A 77 0.60 4.08 7.72
N LYS A 78 0.65 2.85 8.25
CA LYS A 78 1.00 1.65 7.46
C LYS A 78 -0.02 1.33 6.36
N GLU A 79 -1.28 1.68 6.54
CA GLU A 79 -2.31 1.47 5.51
C GLU A 79 -2.08 2.43 4.34
N ASN A 80 -1.86 3.71 4.62
CA ASN A 80 -1.54 4.70 3.60
C ASN A 80 -0.24 4.36 2.87
N MET A 81 0.75 3.79 3.56
CA MET A 81 1.98 3.31 2.92
C MET A 81 1.69 2.20 1.92
N LYS A 82 0.80 1.24 2.23
CA LYS A 82 0.39 0.21 1.27
C LYS A 82 -0.32 0.79 0.05
N TYR A 83 -1.17 1.80 0.24
CA TYR A 83 -1.78 2.54 -0.89
C TYR A 83 -0.72 3.21 -1.75
N PHE A 84 0.26 3.86 -1.13
CA PHE A 84 1.37 4.49 -1.83
C PHE A 84 2.16 3.48 -2.68
N GLU A 85 2.53 2.34 -2.12
CA GLU A 85 3.27 1.28 -2.82
C GLU A 85 2.48 0.74 -4.04
N GLN A 86 1.17 0.54 -3.89
CA GLN A 86 0.32 0.09 -4.99
C GLN A 86 0.18 1.15 -6.08
N VAL A 87 0.00 2.42 -5.71
CA VAL A 87 -0.06 3.53 -6.66
C VAL A 87 1.28 3.68 -7.38
N ALA A 88 2.40 3.61 -6.66
CA ALA A 88 3.73 3.65 -7.27
C ALA A 88 3.93 2.52 -8.29
N THR A 89 3.50 1.30 -7.94
CA THR A 89 3.53 0.14 -8.84
C THR A 89 2.66 0.37 -10.08
N LYS A 90 1.44 0.88 -9.89
CA LYS A 90 0.50 1.20 -10.98
C LYS A 90 1.08 2.23 -11.94
N CYS A 91 1.80 3.21 -11.42
CA CYS A 91 2.51 4.22 -12.20
C CYS A 91 3.89 3.74 -12.75
N LYS A 92 4.25 2.48 -12.53
CA LYS A 92 5.55 1.89 -12.94
C LYS A 92 6.76 2.61 -12.33
N LEU A 93 6.60 3.17 -11.16
CA LEU A 93 7.69 3.75 -10.39
C LEU A 93 8.44 2.63 -9.67
N SER A 94 9.77 2.61 -9.76
CA SER A 94 10.57 1.70 -8.95
C SER A 94 10.61 2.17 -7.49
N GLN A 95 10.82 1.25 -6.55
CA GLN A 95 10.97 1.59 -5.14
C GLN A 95 12.07 2.63 -4.87
N MET A 96 13.10 2.66 -5.71
CA MET A 96 14.19 3.65 -5.59
C MET A 96 13.79 5.04 -6.08
N ASN A 97 12.80 5.13 -6.95
CA ASN A 97 12.37 6.39 -7.58
C ASN A 97 11.03 6.89 -7.05
N ALA A 98 10.30 6.06 -6.33
CA ALA A 98 9.06 6.47 -5.71
C ALA A 98 9.33 7.28 -4.44
N GLY A 99 8.73 8.46 -4.33
CA GLY A 99 8.90 9.33 -3.19
C GLY A 99 7.73 10.30 -3.03
N VAL A 100 7.76 11.05 -1.93
CA VAL A 100 6.76 12.09 -1.64
C VAL A 100 7.39 13.48 -1.77
N PRO A 101 6.59 14.50 -2.12
CA PRO A 101 5.15 14.47 -2.40
C PRO A 101 4.83 13.76 -3.73
N LEU A 102 3.74 12.98 -3.73
CA LEU A 102 3.22 12.32 -4.93
C LEU A 102 1.73 12.58 -5.05
N LEU A 103 1.32 13.11 -6.20
CA LEU A 103 -0.08 13.27 -6.57
C LEU A 103 -0.47 12.19 -7.57
N TYR A 104 -1.53 11.44 -7.26
CA TYR A 104 -2.15 10.49 -8.17
C TYR A 104 -3.48 11.04 -8.67
N LYS A 105 -3.61 11.20 -9.97
CA LYS A 105 -4.80 11.71 -10.64
C LYS A 105 -4.91 11.11 -12.04
N ASP A 106 -6.11 10.67 -12.40
CA ASP A 106 -6.40 10.10 -13.73
C ASP A 106 -5.38 9.02 -14.16
N GLN A 107 -5.06 8.11 -13.23
CA GLN A 107 -4.08 7.01 -13.40
C GLN A 107 -2.64 7.48 -13.69
N LYS A 108 -2.32 8.72 -13.38
CA LYS A 108 -0.99 9.31 -13.52
C LYS A 108 -0.42 9.72 -12.17
N CYS A 109 0.88 9.51 -12.01
CA CYS A 109 1.61 9.96 -10.85
C CYS A 109 2.48 11.18 -11.21
N THR A 110 2.40 12.20 -10.37
CA THR A 110 3.27 13.38 -10.44
C THR A 110 4.00 13.51 -9.12
N MET A 111 5.31 13.64 -9.16
CA MET A 111 6.16 13.79 -7.97
C MET A 111 6.82 15.16 -7.95
N GLY A 112 7.10 15.63 -6.73
CA GLY A 112 7.73 16.92 -6.48
C GLY A 112 6.72 18.06 -6.33
N ASP A 113 7.08 19.04 -5.53
CA ASP A 113 6.21 20.17 -5.19
C ASP A 113 5.84 21.05 -6.41
N ALA A 114 6.82 21.48 -7.18
CA ALA A 114 6.58 22.37 -8.32
C ALA A 114 5.71 21.73 -9.42
N PRO A 115 5.94 20.48 -9.88
CA PRO A 115 5.04 19.82 -10.83
C PRO A 115 3.64 19.61 -10.30
N ILE A 116 3.50 19.25 -9.00
CA ILE A 116 2.19 19.07 -8.37
C ILE A 116 1.42 20.39 -8.33
N ILE A 117 2.07 21.47 -7.87
CA ILE A 117 1.46 22.79 -7.82
C ILE A 117 1.00 23.24 -9.22
N SER A 118 1.80 23.01 -10.25
CA SER A 118 1.42 23.32 -11.63
C SER A 118 0.13 22.59 -12.06
N ILE A 119 -0.02 21.31 -11.70
CA ILE A 119 -1.26 20.57 -11.97
C ILE A 119 -2.43 21.15 -11.18
N LEU A 120 -2.24 21.43 -9.89
CA LEU A 120 -3.28 21.99 -9.03
C LEU A 120 -3.79 23.36 -9.56
N GLU A 121 -2.92 24.14 -10.17
CA GLU A 121 -3.31 25.40 -10.84
C GLU A 121 -4.29 25.19 -12.00
N THR A 122 -4.16 24.11 -12.73
CA THR A 122 -5.08 23.77 -13.83
C THR A 122 -6.42 23.20 -13.34
N MET A 123 -6.52 22.85 -12.05
CA MET A 123 -7.72 22.26 -11.45
C MET A 123 -8.60 23.28 -10.70
N LYS A 124 -8.18 24.52 -10.63
CA LYS A 124 -8.92 25.64 -9.95
C LYS A 124 -10.23 25.99 -10.65
#